data_50e281a9ffc2d3918b595a10579aa867
#
_entry.id   50e281a9ffc2d3918b595a10579aa867
#
_cell.length_a   1.000
_cell.length_b   1.000
_cell.length_c   1.000
_cell.angle_alpha   90.00
_cell.angle_beta   90.00
_cell.angle_gamma   90.00
#
_symmetry.space_group_name_H-M   'P 1'
#
loop_
_entity.id
_entity.type
_entity.pdbx_description
1 polymer ?
#
loop_
_entity_poly.entity_id
_entity_poly.type
_entity_poly.pdbx_seq_one_letter_code
_entity_poly.pdbx_strand_id
1 'polypeptide(L)'
;MSNLTIINQNNQFLVESREVAELIEKKHDNLLRDIRGYKKILEDSSNLRSQDFFIESTYINTQNKIQPCYLLTKKGCDMVANKMTGEKGIIFTAIYVTKFEE
;
A
#
# COMPACT_ATOMS: atom_id res chain seq x y z
N MET A 1 9.03 12.66 -10.63
CA MET A 1 8.61 12.77 -9.25
C MET A 1 7.39 11.91 -8.99
N SER A 2 7.46 11.10 -7.96
CA SER A 2 6.37 10.19 -7.64
C SER A 2 5.29 10.89 -6.85
N ASN A 3 4.04 10.65 -7.24
CA ASN A 3 2.87 11.14 -6.53
C ASN A 3 1.97 9.97 -6.20
N LEU A 4 1.25 10.11 -5.11
CA LEU A 4 0.20 9.16 -4.77
C LEU A 4 -1.13 9.69 -5.26
N THR A 5 -1.88 8.83 -5.91
CA THR A 5 -3.24 9.13 -6.35
C THR A 5 -4.20 8.54 -5.34
N ILE A 6 -5.07 9.38 -4.78
CA ILE A 6 -6.09 8.90 -3.85
C ILE A 6 -7.24 8.30 -4.65
N ILE A 7 -7.57 7.06 -4.33
CA ILE A 7 -8.73 6.36 -4.89
C ILE A 7 -9.82 6.39 -3.83
N ASN A 8 -11.01 6.87 -4.21
CA ASN A 8 -12.16 6.85 -3.30
C ASN A 8 -13.04 5.68 -3.69
N GLN A 9 -13.14 4.70 -2.80
CA GLN A 9 -13.93 3.50 -3.04
C GLN A 9 -14.78 3.24 -1.80
N ASN A 10 -16.09 3.27 -1.97
CA ASN A 10 -17.05 3.06 -0.87
C ASN A 10 -16.79 4.02 0.31
N ASN A 11 -16.52 5.29 -0.01
CA ASN A 11 -16.21 6.33 0.98
C ASN A 11 -14.92 6.07 1.74
N GLN A 12 -14.05 5.25 1.19
CA GLN A 12 -12.76 4.95 1.78
C GLN A 12 -11.66 5.44 0.85
N PHE A 13 -10.68 6.15 1.40
CA PHE A 13 -9.55 6.66 0.63
C PHE A 13 -8.44 5.62 0.63
N LEU A 14 -7.93 5.32 -0.55
CA LEU A 14 -6.94 4.25 -0.76
C LEU A 14 -5.86 4.73 -1.70
N VAL A 15 -4.70 4.09 -1.63
CA VAL A 15 -3.64 4.25 -2.64
C VAL A 15 -3.25 2.87 -3.16
N GLU A 16 -2.73 2.81 -4.37
CA GLU A 16 -2.45 1.54 -5.03
C GLU A 16 -0.98 1.17 -4.84
N SER A 17 -0.74 -0.12 -4.62
CA SER A 17 0.58 -0.63 -4.26
C SER A 17 1.67 -0.36 -5.29
N ARG A 18 1.33 -0.26 -6.59
CA ARG A 18 2.35 0.06 -7.60
C ARG A 18 2.92 1.46 -7.38
N GLU A 19 2.05 2.43 -7.06
CA GLU A 19 2.52 3.79 -6.78
C GLU A 19 3.34 3.84 -5.50
N VAL A 20 2.92 3.09 -4.49
CA VAL A 20 3.68 3.00 -3.25
C VAL A 20 5.07 2.42 -3.51
N ALA A 21 5.14 1.32 -4.27
CA ALA A 21 6.42 0.68 -4.57
C ALA A 21 7.36 1.64 -5.30
N GLU A 22 6.84 2.38 -6.27
CA GLU A 22 7.65 3.36 -7.00
C GLU A 22 8.18 4.44 -6.05
N LEU A 23 7.30 4.94 -5.19
CA LEU A 23 7.65 6.01 -4.27
C LEU A 23 8.73 5.60 -3.28
N ILE A 24 8.68 4.36 -2.78
CA ILE A 24 9.66 3.88 -1.82
C ILE A 24 10.85 3.18 -2.49
N GLU A 25 10.87 3.19 -3.83
CA GLU A 25 11.97 2.63 -4.63
C GLU A 25 12.18 1.15 -4.37
N LYS A 26 11.07 0.42 -4.29
CA LYS A 26 11.07 -1.02 -4.10
C LYS A 26 10.37 -1.66 -5.30
N LYS A 27 10.86 -2.80 -5.76
CA LYS A 27 10.16 -3.53 -6.82
C LYS A 27 8.77 -3.94 -6.34
N HIS A 28 7.78 -3.82 -7.22
CA HIS A 28 6.41 -4.11 -6.85
C HIS A 28 6.25 -5.55 -6.35
N ASP A 29 6.94 -6.51 -6.97
CA ASP A 29 6.88 -7.91 -6.52
C ASP A 29 7.35 -8.07 -5.09
N ASN A 30 8.38 -7.32 -4.69
CA ASN A 30 8.90 -7.38 -3.33
C ASN A 30 7.91 -6.76 -2.34
N LEU A 31 7.27 -5.66 -2.73
CA LEU A 31 6.25 -5.05 -1.88
C LEU A 31 5.04 -5.98 -1.73
N LEU A 32 4.61 -6.63 -2.81
CA LEU A 32 3.52 -7.59 -2.73
C LEU A 32 3.84 -8.73 -1.76
N ARG A 33 5.07 -9.24 -1.82
CA ARG A 33 5.50 -10.30 -0.91
C ARG A 33 5.43 -9.81 0.54
N ASP A 34 5.92 -8.60 0.79
CA ASP A 34 5.91 -8.04 2.14
C ASP A 34 4.47 -7.88 2.65
N ILE A 35 3.59 -7.34 1.81
CA ILE A 35 2.19 -7.15 2.19
C ILE A 35 1.51 -8.49 2.47
N ARG A 36 1.78 -9.51 1.64
CA ARG A 36 1.21 -10.83 1.89
C ARG A 36 1.63 -11.38 3.25
N GLY A 37 2.90 -11.15 3.62
CA GLY A 37 3.38 -11.54 4.93
C GLY A 37 2.68 -10.80 6.06
N TYR A 38 2.50 -9.49 5.90
CA TYR A 38 1.78 -8.70 6.90
C TYR A 38 0.33 -9.17 7.04
N LYS A 39 -0.34 -9.41 5.89
CA LYS A 39 -1.72 -9.86 5.91
C LYS A 39 -1.87 -11.20 6.64
N LYS A 40 -0.95 -12.13 6.41
CA LYS A 40 -1.02 -13.43 7.07
C LYS A 40 -0.94 -13.27 8.58
N ILE A 41 -0.05 -12.42 9.06
CA ILE A 41 0.09 -12.18 10.50
C ILE A 41 -1.19 -11.55 11.05
N LEU A 42 -1.75 -10.59 10.32
CA LEU A 42 -3.00 -9.93 10.76
C LEU A 42 -4.15 -10.93 10.79
N GLU A 43 -4.24 -11.80 9.79
CA GLU A 43 -5.32 -12.77 9.70
C GLU A 43 -5.24 -13.84 10.79
N ASP A 44 -4.03 -14.12 11.27
CA ASP A 44 -3.83 -15.04 12.37
C ASP A 44 -4.16 -14.41 13.73
N SER A 45 -4.37 -13.10 13.76
CA SER A 45 -4.73 -12.39 14.97
C SER A 45 -6.25 -12.36 15.12
N SER A 46 -6.75 -12.67 16.30
CA SER A 46 -8.19 -12.80 16.51
C SER A 46 -8.94 -11.47 16.50
N ASN A 47 -8.23 -10.35 16.69
CA ASN A 47 -8.87 -9.05 16.87
C ASN A 47 -8.60 -8.05 15.76
N LEU A 48 -7.89 -8.46 14.70
CA LEU A 48 -7.51 -7.54 13.64
C LEU A 48 -8.04 -8.04 12.30
N ARG A 49 -8.37 -7.10 11.42
CA ARG A 49 -8.86 -7.41 10.08
C ARG A 49 -7.83 -6.90 9.08
N SER A 50 -7.31 -7.83 8.26
CA SER A 50 -6.32 -7.45 7.26
C SER A 50 -6.86 -6.43 6.25
N GLN A 51 -8.18 -6.47 5.98
CA GLN A 51 -8.81 -5.55 5.04
C GLN A 51 -8.81 -4.11 5.54
N ASP A 52 -8.64 -3.89 6.83
CA ASP A 52 -8.52 -2.53 7.36
C ASP A 52 -7.18 -1.89 6.96
N PHE A 53 -6.25 -2.70 6.47
CA PHE A 53 -4.92 -2.26 6.08
C PHE A 53 -4.69 -2.43 4.59
N PHE A 54 -4.97 -3.63 4.03
CA PHE A 54 -4.67 -3.97 2.65
C PHE A 54 -5.85 -4.68 2.01
N ILE A 55 -6.30 -4.15 0.87
CA ILE A 55 -7.42 -4.73 0.13
C ILE A 55 -6.88 -5.32 -1.17
N GLU A 56 -7.19 -6.60 -1.42
CA GLU A 56 -6.74 -7.25 -2.63
C GLU A 56 -7.41 -6.64 -3.85
N SER A 57 -6.64 -6.44 -4.91
CA SER A 57 -7.15 -5.88 -6.15
C SER A 57 -6.33 -6.40 -7.31
N THR A 58 -6.65 -5.95 -8.50
CA THR A 58 -5.94 -6.32 -9.71
C THR A 58 -5.79 -5.12 -10.63
N TYR A 59 -4.88 -5.24 -11.57
CA TYR A 59 -4.74 -4.25 -12.64
C TYR A 59 -4.40 -4.99 -13.94
N ILE A 60 -4.55 -4.30 -15.05
CA ILE A 60 -4.20 -4.87 -16.36
C ILE A 60 -2.87 -4.25 -16.78
N ASN A 61 -1.87 -5.10 -17.06
CA ASN A 61 -0.55 -4.63 -17.41
C ASN A 61 -0.45 -4.28 -18.89
N THR A 62 0.74 -3.86 -19.35
CA THR A 62 0.96 -3.45 -20.71
C THR A 62 0.81 -4.60 -21.71
N GLN A 63 0.88 -5.83 -21.24
CA GLN A 63 0.66 -7.02 -22.08
C GLN A 63 -0.79 -7.49 -22.05
N ASN A 64 -1.68 -6.66 -21.53
CA ASN A 64 -3.11 -6.92 -21.43
C ASN A 64 -3.45 -8.14 -20.56
N LYS A 65 -2.63 -8.36 -19.54
CA LYS A 65 -2.84 -9.46 -18.60
C LYS A 65 -3.23 -8.92 -17.23
N ILE A 66 -4.10 -9.64 -16.54
CA ILE A 66 -4.53 -9.29 -15.19
C ILE A 66 -3.42 -9.66 -14.22
N GLN A 67 -3.05 -8.71 -13.39
CA GLN A 67 -1.98 -8.87 -12.39
C GLN A 67 -2.48 -8.44 -11.02
N PRO A 68 -1.94 -9.04 -9.94
CA PRO A 68 -2.37 -8.69 -8.59
C PRO A 68 -1.78 -7.36 -8.13
N CYS A 69 -2.54 -6.67 -7.29
CA CYS A 69 -2.04 -5.52 -6.56
C CYS A 69 -2.84 -5.42 -5.27
N TYR A 70 -2.46 -4.44 -4.44
CA TYR A 70 -3.21 -4.14 -3.23
C TYR A 70 -3.59 -2.67 -3.22
N LEU A 71 -4.71 -2.39 -2.59
CA LEU A 71 -5.08 -1.02 -2.25
C LEU A 71 -4.79 -0.85 -0.77
N LEU A 72 -4.07 0.21 -0.42
CA LEU A 72 -3.66 0.46 0.96
C LEU A 72 -4.50 1.57 1.55
N THR A 73 -5.05 1.29 2.74
CA THR A 73 -5.65 2.34 3.55
C THR A 73 -4.54 3.16 4.19
N LYS A 74 -4.89 4.24 4.89
CA LYS A 74 -3.87 4.98 5.64
C LYS A 74 -3.17 4.06 6.65
N LYS A 75 -3.92 3.19 7.31
CA LYS A 75 -3.32 2.22 8.23
C LYS A 75 -2.34 1.29 7.53
N GLY A 76 -2.65 0.87 6.30
CA GLY A 76 -1.73 0.06 5.52
C GLY A 76 -0.46 0.81 5.17
N CYS A 77 -0.58 2.09 4.81
CA CYS A 77 0.58 2.93 4.56
C CYS A 77 1.42 3.09 5.83
N ASP A 78 0.76 3.27 6.98
CA ASP A 78 1.45 3.36 8.26
C ASP A 78 2.27 2.09 8.53
N MET A 79 1.70 0.93 8.24
CA MET A 79 2.40 -0.33 8.45
C MET A 79 3.64 -0.46 7.55
N VAL A 80 3.50 -0.12 6.27
CA VAL A 80 4.63 -0.16 5.35
C VAL A 80 5.72 0.81 5.82
N ALA A 81 5.34 2.04 6.17
CA ALA A 81 6.28 3.05 6.63
C ALA A 81 6.99 2.60 7.90
N ASN A 82 6.28 1.93 8.80
CA ASN A 82 6.84 1.49 10.07
C ASN A 82 7.93 0.43 9.90
N LYS A 83 7.95 -0.26 8.76
CA LYS A 83 8.97 -1.26 8.46
C LYS A 83 10.17 -0.67 7.72
N MET A 84 10.12 0.60 7.37
CA MET A 84 11.20 1.29 6.69
C MET A 84 12.06 2.03 7.68
N THR A 85 13.30 2.28 7.30
CA THR A 85 14.22 3.08 8.11
C THR A 85 14.80 4.17 7.23
N GLY A 86 15.22 5.27 7.89
CA GLY A 86 15.96 6.32 7.23
C GLY A 86 15.07 7.26 6.40
N GLU A 87 15.73 7.91 5.47
CA GLU A 87 15.16 9.03 4.73
C GLU A 87 13.94 8.64 3.90
N LYS A 88 13.99 7.48 3.25
CA LYS A 88 12.87 7.06 2.40
C LYS A 88 11.59 6.87 3.20
N GLY A 89 11.71 6.34 4.41
CA GLY A 89 10.54 6.17 5.27
C GLY A 89 9.96 7.50 5.71
N ILE A 90 10.81 8.46 6.00
CA ILE A 90 10.37 9.80 6.39
C ILE A 90 9.63 10.47 5.23
N ILE A 91 10.22 10.42 4.04
CA ILE A 91 9.63 11.04 2.86
C ILE A 91 8.29 10.39 2.51
N PHE A 92 8.26 9.05 2.52
CA PHE A 92 7.01 8.34 2.23
C PHE A 92 5.92 8.74 3.22
N THR A 93 6.24 8.77 4.52
CA THR A 93 5.27 9.14 5.54
C THR A 93 4.72 10.55 5.29
N ALA A 94 5.60 11.50 5.00
CA ALA A 94 5.17 12.88 4.75
C ALA A 94 4.23 12.95 3.55
N ILE A 95 4.53 12.18 2.50
CA ILE A 95 3.73 12.22 1.28
C ILE A 95 2.35 11.62 1.50
N TYR A 96 2.26 10.41 2.09
CA TYR A 96 0.95 9.79 2.20
C TYR A 96 0.07 10.47 3.25
N VAL A 97 0.67 10.92 4.36
CA VAL A 97 -0.11 11.64 5.37
C VAL A 97 -0.72 12.90 4.74
N THR A 98 0.07 13.65 3.98
CA THR A 98 -0.43 14.85 3.32
C THR A 98 -1.56 14.51 2.35
N LYS A 99 -1.39 13.47 1.55
CA LYS A 99 -2.41 13.09 0.56
C LYS A 99 -3.71 12.65 1.22
N PHE A 100 -3.63 11.87 2.29
CA PHE A 100 -4.85 11.39 2.95
C PHE A 100 -5.60 12.50 3.67
N GLU A 101 -4.92 13.62 3.97
CA GLU A 101 -5.54 14.73 4.69
C GLU A 101 -5.97 15.88 3.79
N GLU A 102 -5.73 15.77 2.49
CA GLU A 102 -6.18 16.81 1.55
C GLU A 102 -7.69 16.86 1.38
#